data_2a9fe0811ecefd76a02fe5c22913f781
#
_entry.id   2a9fe0811ecefd76a02fe5c22913f781
#
_cell.length_a   1.000
_cell.length_b   1.000
_cell.length_c   1.000
_cell.angle_alpha   90.00
_cell.angle_beta   90.00
_cell.angle_gamma   90.00
#
_symmetry.space_group_name_H-M   'P 1'
#
loop_
_entity.id
_entity.type
_entity.pdbx_description
1 polymer ?
#
loop_
_entity_poly.entity_id
_entity_poly.type
_entity_poly.pdbx_seq_one_letter_code
_entity_poly.pdbx_strand_id
1 'polypeptide(L)'
;MREAYEVEISMDSGSPPLLRSRIKSYYRSSPIDLAVTSPVRFRHFRFLLEDGSFYKIKCKIRDSRDLRQYLVRKAPLDVYYSTACWLNPHALGSRVEKDVLKNLMISCDLAFDIDRGGKLELEDARQQAIAINEFLESKGISVRYSAFSGSKGFHVVCDDPWHDEITEENPRKRELEAIERRKRIVQEAKREGIAFDEKVTVDTRRIIRLPGTINSKTGFVCTVLNKKELESGIYEIVKLARRHAISAPRIPLRKRVREMTHDFIMGKIPGLVGRLGVRPTPEERPCYSTFITSNIPGTRLKIPVLDFGGWRKVEEIAGVIKKVQSQYGLGDVFIFGDGNRFSALSLKAVTRRRVEKILFAAGSMNLNACKKYGCTFMRVGKSVGMNGKVACREPELIRVLESDLRGQASRPHFEFLSSLGVKVSGEKVEFCGAGRERLELVHAVIE
;
A
#
# COMPACT_ATOMS: atom_id res chain seq x y z
N MET A 1 39.18 -16.88 -8.25
CA MET A 1 38.56 -15.94 -9.21
C MET A 1 37.07 -15.98 -8.98
N ARG A 2 36.50 -14.98 -8.34
CA ARG A 2 35.06 -14.85 -8.14
C ARG A 2 34.54 -13.95 -9.27
N GLU A 3 33.95 -14.56 -10.30
CA GLU A 3 33.20 -13.81 -11.30
C GLU A 3 31.86 -13.40 -10.69
N ALA A 4 31.74 -12.13 -10.40
CA ALA A 4 30.48 -11.50 -10.07
C ALA A 4 29.65 -11.37 -11.35
N TYR A 5 28.68 -12.26 -11.54
CA TYR A 5 27.67 -12.09 -12.59
C TYR A 5 26.67 -11.02 -12.18
N GLU A 6 26.96 -9.78 -12.54
CA GLU A 6 25.92 -8.76 -12.68
C GLU A 6 25.02 -9.15 -13.85
N VAL A 7 23.85 -9.68 -13.56
CA VAL A 7 22.81 -9.84 -14.57
C VAL A 7 22.27 -8.44 -14.89
N GLU A 8 22.84 -7.79 -15.88
CA GLU A 8 22.29 -6.59 -16.47
C GLU A 8 20.89 -6.89 -17.02
N ILE A 9 19.89 -6.41 -16.32
CA ILE A 9 18.49 -6.48 -16.77
C ILE A 9 18.30 -5.32 -17.76
N SER A 10 18.60 -5.54 -19.04
CA SER A 10 18.26 -4.58 -20.09
C SER A 10 16.75 -4.38 -20.13
N MET A 11 16.31 -3.14 -19.90
CA MET A 11 14.91 -2.75 -19.98
C MET A 11 14.58 -2.39 -21.41
N ASP A 12 13.81 -3.22 -22.08
CA ASP A 12 13.18 -2.88 -23.35
C ASP A 12 11.92 -2.05 -23.06
N SER A 13 11.95 -0.78 -23.40
CA SER A 13 10.87 0.21 -23.20
C SER A 13 9.80 0.05 -24.27
N GLY A 14 9.07 -1.08 -24.24
CA GLY A 14 7.95 -1.30 -25.16
C GLY A 14 6.76 -0.38 -24.88
N SER A 15 6.15 0.13 -25.93
CA SER A 15 4.94 0.97 -25.86
C SER A 15 3.78 0.29 -25.12
N PRO A 16 2.98 1.03 -24.33
CA PRO A 16 1.90 0.49 -23.46
C PRO A 16 0.90 -0.49 -24.13
N PRO A 17 0.43 -0.27 -25.36
CA PRO A 17 -0.47 -1.20 -26.04
C PRO A 17 0.15 -2.58 -26.33
N LEU A 18 1.44 -2.60 -26.61
CA LEU A 18 2.20 -3.82 -26.88
C LEU A 18 2.34 -4.67 -25.63
N LEU A 19 2.57 -4.05 -24.46
CA LEU A 19 2.67 -4.72 -23.17
C LEU A 19 1.37 -5.48 -22.84
N ARG A 20 0.22 -4.80 -22.93
CA ARG A 20 -1.08 -5.40 -22.66
C ARG A 20 -1.39 -6.60 -23.58
N SER A 21 -1.05 -6.49 -24.87
CA SER A 21 -1.20 -7.58 -25.84
C SER A 21 -0.36 -8.80 -25.47
N ARG A 22 0.90 -8.60 -25.10
CA ARG A 22 1.83 -9.66 -24.66
C ARG A 22 1.33 -10.36 -23.39
N ILE A 23 0.83 -9.61 -22.40
CA ILE A 23 0.25 -10.18 -21.18
C ILE A 23 -0.98 -11.04 -21.50
N LYS A 24 -1.87 -10.56 -22.37
CA LYS A 24 -3.03 -11.35 -22.84
C LYS A 24 -2.60 -12.63 -23.54
N SER A 25 -1.60 -12.56 -24.40
CA SER A 25 -1.05 -13.73 -25.10
C SER A 25 -0.50 -14.76 -24.11
N TYR A 26 0.29 -14.31 -23.14
CA TYR A 26 0.80 -15.17 -22.08
C TYR A 26 -0.31 -15.91 -21.37
N TYR A 27 -1.33 -15.21 -20.82
CA TYR A 27 -2.41 -15.85 -20.07
C TYR A 27 -3.39 -16.67 -20.93
N ARG A 28 -3.36 -16.52 -22.26
CA ARG A 28 -4.08 -17.44 -23.18
C ARG A 28 -3.38 -18.77 -23.33
N SER A 29 -2.08 -18.78 -23.43
CA SER A 29 -1.25 -19.96 -23.73
C SER A 29 -0.72 -20.68 -22.50
N SER A 30 -0.55 -19.96 -21.38
CA SER A 30 0.07 -20.52 -20.18
C SER A 30 -0.95 -21.12 -19.24
N PRO A 31 -0.82 -22.36 -18.82
CA PRO A 31 -1.67 -22.95 -17.80
C PRO A 31 -1.36 -22.29 -16.43
N ILE A 32 -2.42 -21.99 -15.68
CA ILE A 32 -2.33 -21.61 -14.27
C ILE A 32 -2.87 -22.78 -13.46
N ASP A 33 -2.01 -23.45 -12.74
CA ASP A 33 -2.40 -24.52 -11.83
C ASP A 33 -2.93 -23.90 -10.52
N LEU A 34 -4.20 -24.15 -10.24
CA LEU A 34 -4.85 -23.68 -9.01
C LEU A 34 -4.87 -24.75 -7.91
N ALA A 35 -4.31 -25.93 -8.13
CA ALA A 35 -4.22 -26.96 -7.08
C ALA A 35 -3.48 -26.44 -5.86
N VAL A 36 -2.42 -25.63 -6.08
CA VAL A 36 -1.64 -24.99 -5.02
C VAL A 36 -2.44 -23.98 -4.16
N THR A 37 -3.62 -23.54 -4.63
CA THR A 37 -4.49 -22.60 -3.91
C THR A 37 -5.79 -23.24 -3.41
N SER A 38 -5.88 -24.56 -3.44
CA SER A 38 -7.10 -25.28 -3.00
C SER A 38 -7.47 -24.94 -1.54
N PRO A 39 -8.74 -24.80 -1.21
CA PRO A 39 -9.92 -24.81 -2.07
C PRO A 39 -10.19 -23.43 -2.73
N VAL A 40 -9.98 -23.34 -4.02
CA VAL A 40 -9.95 -22.10 -4.81
C VAL A 40 -11.21 -21.23 -4.71
N ARG A 41 -12.40 -21.87 -4.60
CA ARG A 41 -13.70 -21.16 -4.54
C ARG A 41 -13.89 -20.30 -3.30
N PHE A 42 -13.07 -20.50 -2.28
CA PHE A 42 -13.09 -19.74 -1.02
C PHE A 42 -11.98 -18.69 -0.94
N ARG A 43 -11.15 -18.56 -1.99
CA ARG A 43 -10.11 -17.55 -2.07
C ARG A 43 -10.56 -16.34 -2.84
N HIS A 44 -10.09 -15.16 -2.44
CA HIS A 44 -10.20 -13.99 -3.28
C HIS A 44 -8.93 -13.74 -4.07
N PHE A 45 -9.10 -13.17 -5.27
CA PHE A 45 -8.01 -12.83 -6.16
C PHE A 45 -7.95 -11.32 -6.37
N ARG A 46 -6.74 -10.77 -6.37
CA ARG A 46 -6.45 -9.37 -6.64
C ARG A 46 -5.44 -9.24 -7.77
N PHE A 47 -5.72 -8.33 -8.66
CA PHE A 47 -4.91 -8.04 -9.82
C PHE A 47 -4.35 -6.63 -9.73
N LEU A 48 -3.04 -6.47 -9.87
CA LEU A 48 -2.44 -5.18 -10.12
C LEU A 48 -2.60 -4.86 -11.60
N LEU A 49 -3.29 -3.77 -11.95
CA LEU A 49 -3.51 -3.35 -13.31
C LEU A 49 -2.44 -2.33 -13.76
N GLU A 50 -2.37 -2.10 -15.07
CA GLU A 50 -1.41 -1.21 -15.72
C GLU A 50 -1.48 0.23 -15.18
N ASP A 51 -2.68 0.69 -14.80
CA ASP A 51 -2.88 2.00 -14.17
C ASP A 51 -2.44 2.04 -12.69
N GLY A 52 -1.91 0.94 -12.15
CA GLY A 52 -1.49 0.78 -10.76
C GLY A 52 -2.65 0.58 -9.78
N SER A 53 -3.87 0.43 -10.26
CA SER A 53 -5.02 0.10 -9.42
C SER A 53 -5.07 -1.39 -9.11
N PHE A 54 -5.64 -1.75 -7.95
CA PHE A 54 -5.96 -3.13 -7.64
C PHE A 54 -7.40 -3.44 -8.03
N TYR A 55 -7.55 -4.39 -8.96
CA TYR A 55 -8.84 -4.98 -9.29
C TYR A 55 -9.07 -6.24 -8.44
N LYS A 56 -10.17 -6.28 -7.70
CA LYS A 56 -10.61 -7.46 -6.96
C LYS A 56 -11.71 -8.17 -7.75
N ILE A 57 -11.59 -9.48 -7.92
CA ILE A 57 -12.64 -10.30 -8.51
C ILE A 57 -13.85 -10.33 -7.57
N LYS A 58 -15.04 -10.03 -8.09
CA LYS A 58 -16.29 -9.90 -7.32
C LYS A 58 -17.16 -11.16 -7.33
N CYS A 59 -16.64 -12.27 -7.82
CA CYS A 59 -17.34 -13.56 -7.83
C CYS A 59 -16.40 -14.68 -7.37
N LYS A 60 -16.99 -15.84 -7.07
CA LYS A 60 -16.22 -17.05 -6.74
C LYS A 60 -15.59 -17.60 -8.01
N ILE A 61 -14.30 -17.88 -7.96
CA ILE A 61 -13.57 -18.62 -9.00
C ILE A 61 -13.74 -20.10 -8.71
N ARG A 62 -14.17 -20.86 -9.69
CA ARG A 62 -14.43 -22.29 -9.56
C ARG A 62 -13.22 -23.12 -9.96
N ASP A 63 -12.53 -22.70 -11.04
CA ASP A 63 -11.44 -23.44 -11.65
C ASP A 63 -10.46 -22.51 -12.40
N SER A 64 -9.41 -23.09 -12.96
CA SER A 64 -8.40 -22.38 -13.76
C SER A 64 -8.99 -21.72 -15.03
N ARG A 65 -10.08 -22.24 -15.58
CA ARG A 65 -10.74 -21.68 -16.76
C ARG A 65 -11.44 -20.37 -16.41
N ASP A 66 -12.17 -20.35 -15.31
CA ASP A 66 -12.80 -19.13 -14.79
C ASP A 66 -11.75 -18.04 -14.55
N LEU A 67 -10.67 -18.37 -13.87
CA LEU A 67 -9.60 -17.40 -13.60
C LEU A 67 -8.96 -16.89 -14.89
N ARG A 68 -8.66 -17.78 -15.84
CA ARG A 68 -8.07 -17.42 -17.14
C ARG A 68 -8.90 -16.38 -17.90
N GLN A 69 -10.24 -16.49 -17.87
CA GLN A 69 -11.10 -15.50 -18.51
C GLN A 69 -10.87 -14.10 -17.94
N TYR A 70 -10.71 -13.97 -16.62
CA TYR A 70 -10.39 -12.71 -15.97
C TYR A 70 -8.98 -12.22 -16.32
N LEU A 71 -7.99 -13.11 -16.32
CA LEU A 71 -6.60 -12.79 -16.64
C LEU A 71 -6.47 -12.26 -18.07
N VAL A 72 -7.08 -12.93 -19.04
CA VAL A 72 -7.07 -12.49 -20.44
C VAL A 72 -7.83 -11.18 -20.63
N ARG A 73 -8.99 -11.00 -20.00
CA ARG A 73 -9.81 -9.79 -20.12
C ARG A 73 -9.13 -8.57 -19.50
N LYS A 74 -8.56 -8.75 -18.29
CA LYS A 74 -7.98 -7.66 -17.51
C LYS A 74 -6.53 -7.40 -17.83
N ALA A 75 -5.79 -8.39 -18.32
CA ALA A 75 -4.35 -8.34 -18.59
C ALA A 75 -3.57 -7.74 -17.38
N PRO A 76 -3.63 -8.37 -16.18
CA PRO A 76 -3.01 -7.81 -15.01
C PRO A 76 -1.49 -7.87 -15.08
N LEU A 77 -0.84 -6.88 -14.49
CA LEU A 77 0.61 -6.86 -14.30
C LEU A 77 1.06 -7.91 -13.27
N ASP A 78 0.36 -7.99 -12.15
CA ASP A 78 0.61 -8.95 -11.08
C ASP A 78 -0.68 -9.57 -10.61
N VAL A 79 -0.62 -10.80 -10.15
CA VAL A 79 -1.78 -11.57 -9.66
C VAL A 79 -1.50 -12.11 -8.27
N TYR A 80 -2.43 -11.88 -7.37
CA TYR A 80 -2.34 -12.32 -5.99
C TYR A 80 -3.59 -13.10 -5.58
N TYR A 81 -3.43 -14.01 -4.65
CA TYR A 81 -4.55 -14.71 -4.00
C TYR A 81 -4.46 -14.59 -2.46
N SER A 82 -5.59 -14.75 -1.77
CA SER A 82 -5.62 -14.68 -0.30
C SER A 82 -5.03 -15.92 0.33
N THR A 83 -4.21 -15.72 1.37
CA THR A 83 -3.71 -16.83 2.20
C THR A 83 -4.82 -17.50 2.99
N ALA A 84 -5.90 -16.78 3.32
CA ALA A 84 -7.07 -17.35 3.96
C ALA A 84 -8.19 -17.67 2.97
N CYS A 85 -8.97 -18.69 3.33
CA CYS A 85 -10.23 -19.09 2.72
C CYS A 85 -11.41 -18.48 3.48
N TRP A 86 -12.36 -17.89 2.77
CA TRP A 86 -13.48 -17.17 3.33
C TRP A 86 -14.80 -17.70 2.78
N LEU A 87 -15.83 -17.78 3.61
CA LEU A 87 -17.16 -18.20 3.17
C LEU A 87 -17.65 -17.36 1.98
N ASN A 88 -17.43 -16.05 2.04
CA ASN A 88 -17.75 -15.10 0.98
C ASN A 88 -16.51 -14.26 0.57
N PRO A 89 -15.56 -14.83 -0.21
CA PRO A 89 -14.30 -14.16 -0.53
C PRO A 89 -14.49 -12.84 -1.31
N HIS A 90 -15.57 -12.71 -2.08
CA HIS A 90 -15.91 -11.50 -2.83
C HIS A 90 -16.47 -10.38 -1.96
N ALA A 91 -16.99 -10.69 -0.76
CA ALA A 91 -17.52 -9.71 0.17
C ALA A 91 -16.45 -9.05 1.05
N LEU A 92 -15.20 -9.55 1.06
CA LEU A 92 -14.11 -8.93 1.80
C LEU A 92 -13.87 -7.50 1.32
N GLY A 93 -14.22 -6.54 2.15
CA GLY A 93 -14.06 -5.11 1.86
C GLY A 93 -12.75 -4.53 2.36
N SER A 94 -12.58 -3.23 2.16
CA SER A 94 -11.50 -2.46 2.77
C SER A 94 -11.79 -2.07 4.23
N ARG A 95 -13.02 -2.26 4.71
CA ARG A 95 -13.46 -1.94 6.06
C ARG A 95 -13.63 -3.22 6.88
N VAL A 96 -12.67 -3.49 7.75
CA VAL A 96 -12.61 -4.66 8.60
C VAL A 96 -13.88 -4.84 9.46
N GLU A 97 -14.39 -3.74 10.03
CA GLU A 97 -15.52 -3.78 10.97
C GLU A 97 -16.84 -4.30 10.36
N LYS A 98 -17.08 -4.02 9.07
CA LYS A 98 -18.32 -4.51 8.40
C LYS A 98 -18.22 -5.95 7.93
N ASP A 99 -17.02 -6.45 7.69
CA ASP A 99 -16.77 -7.77 7.15
C ASP A 99 -16.70 -8.83 8.25
N VAL A 100 -16.24 -8.45 9.45
CA VAL A 100 -15.99 -9.34 10.58
C VAL A 100 -17.26 -10.03 11.08
N LEU A 101 -18.43 -9.37 11.00
CA LEU A 101 -19.70 -9.93 11.47
C LEU A 101 -20.45 -10.72 10.39
N LYS A 102 -20.03 -10.64 9.13
CA LYS A 102 -20.79 -11.19 7.98
C LYS A 102 -20.03 -12.23 7.17
N ASN A 103 -18.77 -12.49 7.51
CA ASN A 103 -17.92 -13.37 6.72
C ASN A 103 -17.04 -14.24 7.64
N LEU A 104 -17.15 -15.54 7.49
CA LEU A 104 -16.42 -16.53 8.27
C LEU A 104 -15.13 -16.93 7.54
N MET A 105 -14.00 -16.89 8.24
CA MET A 105 -12.77 -17.51 7.80
C MET A 105 -12.92 -19.04 7.95
N ILE A 106 -12.84 -19.75 6.84
CA ILE A 106 -12.95 -21.21 6.81
C ILE A 106 -11.62 -21.83 7.22
N SER A 107 -10.53 -21.41 6.56
CA SER A 107 -9.17 -21.85 6.84
C SER A 107 -8.19 -20.74 6.48
N CYS A 108 -6.93 -20.90 6.84
CA CYS A 108 -5.90 -19.96 6.43
C CYS A 108 -4.57 -20.68 6.28
N ASP A 109 -3.95 -20.62 5.11
CA ASP A 109 -2.63 -21.19 4.90
C ASP A 109 -1.60 -20.54 5.81
N LEU A 110 -0.64 -21.30 6.29
CA LEU A 110 0.55 -20.77 6.91
C LEU A 110 1.54 -20.42 5.78
N ALA A 111 1.69 -19.13 5.50
CA ALA A 111 2.48 -18.63 4.40
C ALA A 111 3.66 -17.80 4.90
N PHE A 112 4.86 -18.14 4.45
CA PHE A 112 6.09 -17.41 4.72
C PHE A 112 6.51 -16.67 3.45
N ASP A 113 6.65 -15.37 3.54
CA ASP A 113 7.16 -14.51 2.46
C ASP A 113 8.59 -14.09 2.80
N ILE A 114 9.51 -14.60 2.03
CA ILE A 114 10.94 -14.46 2.26
C ILE A 114 11.50 -13.57 1.18
N ASP A 115 11.57 -12.28 1.47
CA ASP A 115 12.10 -11.28 0.56
C ASP A 115 13.53 -10.92 0.94
N ARG A 116 14.40 -10.73 -0.05
CA ARG A 116 15.66 -10.06 0.21
C ARG A 116 15.36 -8.64 0.69
N GLY A 117 15.64 -8.39 1.97
CA GLY A 117 15.45 -7.11 2.63
C GLY A 117 16.78 -6.51 3.04
N GLY A 118 17.01 -5.24 2.75
CA GLY A 118 18.23 -4.55 3.14
C GLY A 118 19.48 -5.10 2.46
N LYS A 119 20.34 -5.78 3.22
CA LYS A 119 21.63 -6.33 2.74
C LYS A 119 21.56 -7.78 2.23
N LEU A 120 20.40 -8.44 2.34
CA LEU A 120 20.25 -9.82 1.91
C LEU A 120 20.24 -9.92 0.38
N GLU A 121 21.05 -10.81 -0.15
CA GLU A 121 21.03 -11.18 -1.56
C GLU A 121 19.93 -12.22 -1.85
N LEU A 122 19.68 -12.52 -3.13
CA LEU A 122 18.65 -13.50 -3.50
C LEU A 122 19.05 -14.92 -3.03
N GLU A 123 20.34 -15.22 -2.98
CA GLU A 123 20.86 -16.47 -2.44
C GLU A 123 20.57 -16.61 -0.94
N ASP A 124 20.72 -15.52 -0.16
CA ASP A 124 20.36 -15.55 1.26
C ASP A 124 18.87 -15.82 1.45
N ALA A 125 18.02 -15.21 0.62
CA ALA A 125 16.58 -15.46 0.66
C ALA A 125 16.26 -16.94 0.31
N ARG A 126 17.02 -17.55 -0.60
CA ARG A 126 16.91 -18.97 -0.91
C ARG A 126 17.28 -19.84 0.29
N GLN A 127 18.39 -19.53 0.97
CA GLN A 127 18.81 -20.26 2.16
C GLN A 127 17.77 -20.16 3.27
N GLN A 128 17.16 -18.98 3.47
CA GLN A 128 16.06 -18.82 4.41
C GLN A 128 14.82 -19.66 4.01
N ALA A 129 14.54 -19.79 2.71
CA ALA A 129 13.45 -20.63 2.25
C ALA A 129 13.73 -22.12 2.51
N ILE A 130 14.98 -22.59 2.37
CA ILE A 130 15.39 -23.94 2.75
C ILE A 130 15.23 -24.12 4.26
N ALA A 131 15.76 -23.20 5.07
CA ALA A 131 15.65 -23.26 6.53
C ALA A 131 14.18 -23.32 7.03
N ILE A 132 13.27 -22.57 6.40
CA ILE A 132 11.82 -22.67 6.70
C ILE A 132 11.27 -24.05 6.35
N ASN A 133 11.66 -24.67 5.21
CA ASN A 133 11.21 -26.01 4.87
C ASN A 133 11.69 -27.02 5.92
N GLU A 134 12.97 -26.99 6.30
CA GLU A 134 13.54 -27.86 7.33
C GLU A 134 12.88 -27.66 8.69
N PHE A 135 12.65 -26.40 9.10
CA PHE A 135 11.93 -26.06 10.32
C PHE A 135 10.52 -26.66 10.34
N LEU A 136 9.76 -26.50 9.24
CA LEU A 136 8.41 -27.05 9.14
C LEU A 136 8.40 -28.57 9.14
N GLU A 137 9.32 -29.20 8.42
CA GLU A 137 9.52 -30.66 8.42
C GLU A 137 9.84 -31.19 9.83
N SER A 138 10.70 -30.49 10.60
CA SER A 138 11.03 -30.86 11.99
C SER A 138 9.83 -30.78 12.94
N LYS A 139 8.83 -29.96 12.62
CA LYS A 139 7.57 -29.86 13.36
C LYS A 139 6.48 -30.80 12.85
N GLY A 140 6.77 -31.62 11.85
CA GLY A 140 5.78 -32.49 11.21
C GLY A 140 4.76 -31.75 10.34
N ILE A 141 5.05 -30.50 9.96
CA ILE A 141 4.17 -29.66 9.13
C ILE A 141 4.55 -29.87 7.64
N SER A 142 3.61 -30.39 6.86
CA SER A 142 3.82 -30.65 5.44
C SER A 142 3.78 -29.37 4.62
N VAL A 143 4.84 -29.09 3.86
CA VAL A 143 4.90 -27.97 2.93
C VAL A 143 4.10 -28.32 1.66
N ARG A 144 3.10 -27.49 1.36
CA ARG A 144 2.29 -27.65 0.14
C ARG A 144 3.06 -27.26 -1.10
N TYR A 145 3.79 -26.15 -1.05
CA TYR A 145 4.72 -25.74 -2.09
C TYR A 145 5.73 -24.69 -1.58
N SER A 146 6.90 -24.69 -2.21
CA SER A 146 7.84 -23.59 -2.20
C SER A 146 7.88 -22.96 -3.59
N ALA A 147 8.01 -21.64 -3.70
CA ALA A 147 8.04 -20.97 -4.99
C ALA A 147 8.99 -19.77 -5.00
N PHE A 148 9.71 -19.61 -6.12
CA PHE A 148 10.39 -18.35 -6.41
C PHE A 148 9.36 -17.31 -6.85
N SER A 149 9.35 -16.14 -6.21
CA SER A 149 8.35 -15.09 -6.48
C SER A 149 8.48 -14.39 -7.85
N GLY A 150 9.52 -14.74 -8.60
CA GLY A 150 9.85 -14.13 -9.89
C GLY A 150 10.63 -12.82 -9.78
N SER A 151 11.10 -12.40 -8.59
CA SER A 151 11.89 -11.17 -8.43
C SER A 151 12.93 -11.27 -7.33
N LYS A 152 12.55 -11.08 -6.08
CA LYS A 152 13.51 -10.85 -4.99
C LYS A 152 13.39 -11.82 -3.81
N GLY A 153 12.57 -12.84 -3.92
CA GLY A 153 12.33 -13.71 -2.79
C GLY A 153 11.56 -14.98 -3.11
N PHE A 154 11.18 -15.67 -2.06
CA PHE A 154 10.54 -16.97 -2.11
C PHE A 154 9.28 -16.97 -1.23
N HIS A 155 8.32 -17.82 -1.58
CA HIS A 155 7.19 -18.16 -0.75
C HIS A 155 7.28 -19.61 -0.33
N VAL A 156 7.06 -19.90 0.93
CA VAL A 156 6.85 -21.26 1.44
C VAL A 156 5.44 -21.30 2.03
N VAL A 157 4.62 -22.23 1.56
CA VAL A 157 3.20 -22.32 1.94
C VAL A 157 2.87 -23.73 2.36
N CYS A 158 2.23 -23.83 3.52
CA CYS A 158 1.69 -25.08 4.04
C CYS A 158 0.26 -24.91 4.53
N ASP A 159 -0.44 -26.03 4.71
CA ASP A 159 -1.72 -26.02 5.38
C ASP A 159 -1.53 -25.60 6.83
N ASP A 160 -2.52 -24.89 7.37
CA ASP A 160 -2.49 -24.55 8.78
C ASP A 160 -2.72 -25.83 9.59
N PRO A 161 -1.72 -26.30 10.35
CA PRO A 161 -1.83 -27.58 11.07
C PRO A 161 -2.88 -27.54 12.20
N TRP A 162 -3.33 -26.34 12.58
CA TRP A 162 -4.33 -26.16 13.66
C TRP A 162 -5.71 -25.83 13.12
N HIS A 163 -5.93 -25.98 11.81
CA HIS A 163 -7.20 -25.62 11.18
C HIS A 163 -8.41 -26.30 11.86
N ASP A 164 -8.31 -27.60 12.12
CA ASP A 164 -9.40 -28.40 12.70
C ASP A 164 -9.59 -28.13 14.20
N GLU A 165 -8.62 -27.50 14.85
CA GLU A 165 -8.68 -27.15 16.26
C GLU A 165 -9.42 -25.82 16.53
N ILE A 166 -9.65 -25.00 15.48
CA ILE A 166 -10.34 -23.71 15.61
C ILE A 166 -11.85 -23.94 15.50
N THR A 167 -12.50 -24.18 16.64
CA THR A 167 -13.94 -24.43 16.74
C THR A 167 -14.78 -23.18 16.99
N GLU A 168 -14.16 -22.03 17.21
CA GLU A 168 -14.85 -20.77 17.51
C GLU A 168 -15.81 -20.36 16.36
N GLU A 169 -17.07 -20.17 16.68
CA GLU A 169 -18.12 -19.82 15.72
C GLU A 169 -18.19 -18.31 15.45
N ASN A 170 -17.78 -17.47 16.42
CA ASN A 170 -17.75 -16.04 16.23
C ASN A 170 -16.63 -15.66 15.26
N PRO A 171 -16.95 -15.04 14.10
CA PRO A 171 -15.97 -14.78 13.05
C PRO A 171 -14.74 -13.98 13.52
N ARG A 172 -14.95 -13.04 14.44
CA ARG A 172 -13.86 -12.20 14.96
C ARG A 172 -12.95 -12.97 15.92
N LYS A 173 -13.54 -13.73 16.83
CA LYS A 173 -12.77 -14.53 17.79
C LYS A 173 -12.00 -15.63 17.07
N ARG A 174 -12.63 -16.28 16.08
CA ARG A 174 -12.00 -17.28 15.21
C ARG A 174 -10.75 -16.74 14.51
N GLU A 175 -10.85 -15.54 13.93
CA GLU A 175 -9.71 -14.89 13.28
C GLU A 175 -8.60 -14.53 14.27
N LEU A 176 -8.95 -14.05 15.47
CA LEU A 176 -7.99 -13.73 16.53
C LEU A 176 -7.28 -15.00 17.06
N GLU A 177 -8.01 -16.09 17.25
CA GLU A 177 -7.41 -17.36 17.66
C GLU A 177 -6.39 -17.88 16.64
N ALA A 178 -6.72 -17.84 15.35
CA ALA A 178 -5.79 -18.19 14.29
C ALA A 178 -4.54 -17.31 14.32
N ILE A 179 -4.68 -16.00 14.55
CA ILE A 179 -3.58 -15.06 14.66
C ILE A 179 -2.66 -15.43 15.84
N GLU A 180 -3.22 -15.74 17.01
CA GLU A 180 -2.41 -16.07 18.19
C GLU A 180 -1.63 -17.40 18.02
N ARG A 181 -2.22 -18.40 17.40
CA ARG A 181 -1.53 -19.66 17.09
C ARG A 181 -0.36 -19.43 16.12
N ARG A 182 -0.57 -18.59 15.11
CA ARG A 182 0.47 -18.24 14.12
C ARG A 182 1.61 -17.44 14.74
N LYS A 183 1.34 -16.57 15.69
CA LYS A 183 2.39 -15.86 16.42
C LYS A 183 3.35 -16.81 17.12
N ARG A 184 2.88 -17.93 17.66
CA ARG A 184 3.73 -18.93 18.32
C ARG A 184 4.73 -19.54 17.34
N ILE A 185 4.27 -20.03 16.18
CA ILE A 185 5.18 -20.62 15.18
C ILE A 185 6.17 -19.59 14.63
N VAL A 186 5.73 -18.34 14.44
CA VAL A 186 6.60 -17.22 14.04
C VAL A 186 7.69 -16.99 15.08
N GLN A 187 7.36 -17.00 16.36
CA GLN A 187 8.34 -16.83 17.44
C GLN A 187 9.33 -17.99 17.49
N GLU A 188 8.87 -19.22 17.27
CA GLU A 188 9.75 -20.39 17.21
C GLU A 188 10.73 -20.32 16.05
N ALA A 189 10.25 -20.06 14.82
CA ALA A 189 11.10 -19.90 13.65
C ALA A 189 12.15 -18.78 13.83
N LYS A 190 11.75 -17.68 14.48
CA LYS A 190 12.68 -16.58 14.81
C LYS A 190 13.76 -16.97 15.80
N ARG A 191 13.44 -17.81 16.80
CA ARG A 191 14.45 -18.32 17.76
C ARG A 191 15.51 -19.17 17.05
N GLU A 192 15.15 -19.81 15.95
CA GLU A 192 16.08 -20.54 15.08
C GLU A 192 16.84 -19.62 14.10
N GLY A 193 16.66 -18.30 14.19
CA GLY A 193 17.37 -17.32 13.36
C GLY A 193 16.83 -17.18 11.94
N ILE A 194 15.64 -17.70 11.64
CA ILE A 194 15.07 -17.68 10.30
C ILE A 194 14.42 -16.31 10.02
N ALA A 195 14.75 -15.70 8.87
CA ALA A 195 14.30 -14.39 8.46
C ALA A 195 13.19 -14.44 7.40
N PHE A 196 12.03 -13.85 7.67
CA PHE A 196 10.87 -13.75 6.77
C PHE A 196 9.96 -12.57 7.16
N ASP A 197 8.99 -12.22 6.33
CA ASP A 197 7.97 -11.21 6.70
C ASP A 197 6.93 -11.82 7.64
N GLU A 198 7.13 -11.63 8.94
CA GLU A 198 6.24 -12.11 10.00
C GLU A 198 4.78 -11.69 9.80
N LYS A 199 4.55 -10.51 9.22
CA LYS A 199 3.20 -9.97 9.03
C LYS A 199 2.43 -10.78 8.00
N VAL A 200 3.08 -11.31 6.98
CA VAL A 200 2.44 -12.19 6.00
C VAL A 200 2.01 -13.48 6.65
N THR A 201 2.82 -14.02 7.55
CA THR A 201 2.53 -15.28 8.25
C THR A 201 1.42 -15.12 9.29
N VAL A 202 1.45 -14.03 10.07
CA VAL A 202 0.50 -13.81 11.18
C VAL A 202 -0.86 -13.31 10.71
N ASP A 203 -0.90 -12.36 9.76
CA ASP A 203 -2.13 -11.68 9.34
C ASP A 203 -2.95 -12.55 8.36
N THR A 204 -4.11 -13.00 8.78
CA THR A 204 -5.04 -13.84 8.03
C THR A 204 -5.62 -13.16 6.77
N ARG A 205 -5.47 -11.84 6.63
CA ARG A 205 -6.01 -11.06 5.48
C ARG A 205 -4.98 -10.78 4.40
N ARG A 206 -3.81 -11.41 4.48
CA ARG A 206 -2.74 -11.25 3.50
C ARG A 206 -3.04 -11.94 2.18
N ILE A 207 -2.37 -11.41 1.17
CA ILE A 207 -2.35 -11.97 -0.18
C ILE A 207 -0.90 -12.21 -0.58
N ILE A 208 -0.65 -13.28 -1.29
CA ILE A 208 0.64 -13.61 -1.87
C ILE A 208 0.52 -13.80 -3.37
N ARG A 209 1.63 -13.76 -4.07
CA ARG A 209 1.65 -13.93 -5.53
C ARG A 209 1.19 -15.33 -5.92
N LEU A 210 0.32 -15.39 -6.92
CA LEU A 210 -0.16 -16.65 -7.47
C LEU A 210 0.94 -17.32 -8.31
N PRO A 211 1.32 -18.58 -8.03
CA PRO A 211 2.21 -19.34 -8.89
C PRO A 211 1.70 -19.44 -10.34
N GLY A 212 2.63 -19.51 -11.29
CA GLY A 212 2.32 -19.52 -12.72
C GLY A 212 2.03 -18.13 -13.29
N THR A 213 2.04 -17.07 -12.49
CA THR A 213 1.79 -15.71 -12.97
C THR A 213 3.08 -14.89 -13.09
N ILE A 214 3.06 -13.89 -13.95
CA ILE A 214 4.23 -13.06 -14.24
C ILE A 214 4.47 -12.09 -13.09
N ASN A 215 5.74 -11.86 -12.78
CA ASN A 215 6.17 -10.73 -11.98
C ASN A 215 6.47 -9.54 -12.90
N SER A 216 5.67 -8.49 -12.81
CA SER A 216 5.77 -7.32 -13.70
C SER A 216 7.09 -6.55 -13.60
N LYS A 217 7.84 -6.73 -12.51
CA LYS A 217 9.13 -6.01 -12.32
C LYS A 217 10.26 -6.61 -13.14
N THR A 218 10.20 -7.91 -13.38
CA THR A 218 11.31 -8.68 -13.94
C THR A 218 10.94 -9.44 -15.23
N GLY A 219 9.64 -9.70 -15.44
CA GLY A 219 9.15 -10.58 -16.47
C GLY A 219 9.30 -12.08 -16.16
N PHE A 220 9.88 -12.47 -15.02
CA PHE A 220 9.94 -13.87 -14.62
C PHE A 220 8.59 -14.37 -14.10
N VAL A 221 8.33 -15.63 -14.27
CA VAL A 221 7.14 -16.31 -13.75
C VAL A 221 7.37 -16.71 -12.29
N CYS A 222 6.35 -16.51 -11.45
CA CYS A 222 6.33 -17.10 -10.11
C CYS A 222 6.28 -18.63 -10.23
N THR A 223 7.36 -19.31 -9.86
CA THR A 223 7.60 -20.70 -10.21
C THR A 223 7.64 -21.56 -8.97
N VAL A 224 6.78 -22.58 -8.91
CA VAL A 224 6.82 -23.62 -7.88
C VAL A 224 8.08 -24.45 -8.06
N LEU A 225 8.75 -24.76 -6.96
CA LEU A 225 9.99 -25.49 -6.90
C LEU A 225 9.81 -26.73 -6.01
N ASN A 226 10.25 -27.88 -6.47
CA ASN A 226 10.44 -29.03 -5.59
C ASN A 226 11.71 -28.86 -4.74
N LYS A 227 11.96 -29.76 -3.78
CA LYS A 227 13.09 -29.67 -2.85
C LYS A 227 14.45 -29.62 -3.60
N LYS A 228 14.65 -30.49 -4.59
CA LYS A 228 15.89 -30.50 -5.38
C LYS A 228 16.09 -29.21 -6.18
N GLU A 229 15.02 -28.68 -6.76
CA GLU A 229 15.06 -27.43 -7.49
C GLU A 229 15.35 -26.25 -6.56
N LEU A 230 14.77 -26.21 -5.36
CA LEU A 230 15.07 -25.18 -4.36
C LEU A 230 16.54 -25.23 -3.90
N GLU A 231 17.12 -26.42 -3.80
CA GLU A 231 18.51 -26.63 -3.42
C GLU A 231 19.52 -26.40 -4.57
N SER A 232 19.09 -26.40 -5.83
CA SER A 232 19.96 -26.33 -7.00
C SER A 232 20.70 -25.01 -7.22
N GLY A 233 20.41 -23.98 -6.45
CA GLY A 233 21.04 -22.67 -6.56
C GLY A 233 20.26 -21.69 -7.45
N ILE A 234 20.55 -20.40 -7.25
CA ILE A 234 19.77 -19.30 -7.87
C ILE A 234 19.80 -19.33 -9.39
N TYR A 235 20.93 -19.69 -9.99
CA TYR A 235 21.05 -19.73 -11.45
C TYR A 235 20.06 -20.70 -12.10
N GLU A 236 19.94 -21.92 -11.58
CA GLU A 236 19.02 -22.93 -12.10
C GLU A 236 17.56 -22.55 -11.82
N ILE A 237 17.27 -21.97 -10.64
CA ILE A 237 15.93 -21.49 -10.30
C ILE A 237 15.48 -20.39 -11.27
N VAL A 238 16.33 -19.41 -11.56
CA VAL A 238 16.02 -18.33 -12.50
C VAL A 238 15.80 -18.86 -13.92
N LYS A 239 16.57 -19.88 -14.32
CA LYS A 239 16.39 -20.56 -15.60
C LYS A 239 15.03 -21.29 -15.69
N LEU A 240 14.62 -21.97 -14.61
CA LEU A 240 13.29 -22.59 -14.48
C LEU A 240 12.16 -21.57 -14.52
N ALA A 241 12.35 -20.41 -13.93
CA ALA A 241 11.33 -19.37 -13.81
C ALA A 241 10.89 -18.75 -15.14
N ARG A 242 11.48 -19.09 -16.26
CA ARG A 242 11.16 -18.62 -17.62
C ARG A 242 10.88 -17.12 -17.68
N ARG A 243 11.79 -16.39 -18.26
CA ARG A 243 11.61 -14.94 -18.43
C ARG A 243 10.79 -14.65 -19.68
N HIS A 244 9.76 -13.85 -19.56
CA HIS A 244 8.98 -13.33 -20.66
C HIS A 244 9.29 -11.85 -20.89
N ALA A 245 9.30 -11.40 -22.13
CA ALA A 245 9.49 -9.99 -22.51
C ALA A 245 8.21 -9.16 -22.22
N ILE A 246 7.73 -9.21 -20.98
CA ILE A 246 6.54 -8.51 -20.48
C ILE A 246 6.83 -7.79 -19.16
N SER A 247 8.07 -7.37 -18.96
CA SER A 247 8.40 -6.49 -17.85
C SER A 247 7.65 -5.18 -18.01
N ALA A 248 6.84 -4.83 -17.02
CA ALA A 248 6.20 -3.54 -17.01
C ALA A 248 7.25 -2.45 -16.74
N PRO A 249 7.12 -1.27 -17.37
CA PRO A 249 7.89 -0.12 -16.96
C PRO A 249 7.65 0.11 -15.47
N ARG A 250 8.67 0.58 -14.73
CA ARG A 250 8.54 0.87 -13.30
C ARG A 250 7.33 1.76 -13.10
N ILE A 251 6.31 1.25 -12.40
CA ILE A 251 5.13 2.05 -12.04
C ILE A 251 5.65 3.26 -11.27
N PRO A 252 5.33 4.49 -11.68
CA PRO A 252 5.83 5.67 -11.01
C PRO A 252 5.54 5.59 -9.51
N LEU A 253 6.52 5.91 -8.69
CA LEU A 253 6.50 5.84 -7.22
C LEU A 253 5.22 6.42 -6.61
N ARG A 254 4.68 7.48 -7.22
CA ARG A 254 3.42 8.15 -6.85
C ARG A 254 2.21 7.20 -6.73
N LYS A 255 2.14 6.12 -7.54
CA LYS A 255 1.04 5.15 -7.45
C LYS A 255 1.25 4.11 -6.35
N ARG A 256 2.50 3.74 -6.05
CA ARG A 256 2.85 2.79 -4.99
C ARG A 256 2.68 3.40 -3.58
N VAL A 257 3.13 4.64 -3.41
CA VAL A 257 2.96 5.42 -2.17
C VAL A 257 1.48 5.53 -1.80
N ARG A 258 0.61 5.69 -2.79
CA ARG A 258 -0.82 5.85 -2.63
C ARG A 258 -1.54 4.65 -1.99
N GLU A 259 -1.04 3.45 -2.16
CA GLU A 259 -1.65 2.23 -1.58
C GLU A 259 -1.13 1.94 -0.18
N MET A 260 0.14 2.23 0.07
CA MET A 260 0.75 2.02 1.38
C MET A 260 0.29 3.05 2.42
N THR A 261 0.06 4.31 2.00
CA THR A 261 -0.54 5.34 2.88
C THR A 261 -1.99 5.01 3.26
N HIS A 262 -2.71 4.24 2.44
CA HIS A 262 -4.06 3.80 2.79
C HIS A 262 -4.10 2.89 4.02
N ASP A 263 -3.23 1.91 4.09
CA ASP A 263 -3.21 0.96 5.21
C ASP A 263 -2.69 1.62 6.49
N PHE A 264 -1.85 2.64 6.35
CA PHE A 264 -1.36 3.47 7.45
C PHE A 264 -2.45 4.42 8.00
N ILE A 265 -3.15 5.14 7.11
CA ILE A 265 -4.20 6.12 7.47
C ILE A 265 -5.43 5.43 8.09
N MET A 266 -5.67 4.17 7.75
CA MET A 266 -6.81 3.41 8.28
C MET A 266 -6.55 2.78 9.66
N GLY A 267 -5.44 3.11 10.31
CA GLY A 267 -5.11 2.61 11.65
C GLY A 267 -4.87 1.11 11.74
N LYS A 268 -4.67 0.43 10.58
CA LYS A 268 -4.55 -1.02 10.51
C LYS A 268 -3.17 -1.55 10.89
N ILE A 269 -2.19 -0.66 11.11
CA ILE A 269 -0.82 -1.05 11.44
C ILE A 269 -0.28 -0.13 12.53
N PRO A 270 -0.42 -0.47 13.83
CA PRO A 270 0.35 0.18 14.86
C PRO A 270 1.83 -0.16 14.62
N GLY A 271 2.66 0.84 14.38
CA GLY A 271 4.11 0.69 14.34
C GLY A 271 4.74 0.29 13.01
N LEU A 272 4.08 0.49 11.85
CA LEU A 272 4.75 0.38 10.56
C LEU A 272 5.56 1.65 10.25
N VAL A 273 6.62 1.83 10.98
CA VAL A 273 7.76 2.63 10.58
C VAL A 273 8.65 1.74 9.72
N GLY A 274 8.65 1.96 8.44
CA GLY A 274 9.64 1.36 7.57
C GLY A 274 9.09 0.61 6.37
N ARG A 275 9.55 1.09 5.24
CA ARG A 275 9.69 0.50 3.93
C ARG A 275 8.61 0.81 2.91
N LEU A 276 8.60 2.05 2.49
CA LEU A 276 8.38 2.40 1.09
C LEU A 276 9.68 2.04 0.35
N GLY A 277 9.62 1.07 -0.57
CA GLY A 277 10.84 0.62 -1.25
C GLY A 277 11.26 1.57 -2.37
N VAL A 278 11.68 2.75 -2.02
CA VAL A 278 12.63 3.55 -2.77
C VAL A 278 14.00 3.09 -2.28
N ARG A 279 14.91 2.72 -3.17
CA ARG A 279 16.31 2.81 -2.78
C ARG A 279 16.57 4.31 -2.62
N PRO A 280 16.74 4.84 -1.41
CA PRO A 280 17.34 6.16 -1.30
C PRO A 280 18.69 6.08 -2.00
N THR A 281 19.02 7.08 -2.76
CA THR A 281 20.41 7.44 -2.91
C THR A 281 21.01 7.45 -1.50
N PRO A 282 22.30 7.19 -1.28
CA PRO A 282 22.89 7.07 0.06
C PRO A 282 22.55 8.22 1.02
N GLU A 283 21.89 9.26 0.56
CA GLU A 283 21.50 10.47 1.28
C GLU A 283 20.01 10.53 1.71
N GLU A 284 19.10 9.71 1.13
CA GLU A 284 17.67 9.74 1.44
C GLU A 284 17.29 8.64 2.44
N ARG A 285 17.42 8.95 3.73
CA ARG A 285 16.92 8.10 4.82
C ARG A 285 15.47 8.47 5.14
N PRO A 286 14.62 7.53 5.63
CA PRO A 286 13.24 7.84 5.99
C PRO A 286 13.19 9.01 6.98
N CYS A 287 12.28 9.96 6.72
CA CYS A 287 12.13 11.18 7.50
C CYS A 287 10.80 11.16 8.24
N TYR A 288 10.81 11.67 9.47
CA TYR A 288 9.58 11.88 10.25
C TYR A 288 9.06 13.30 10.04
N SER A 289 7.76 13.46 9.89
CA SER A 289 7.13 14.78 9.83
C SER A 289 5.76 14.79 10.49
N THR A 290 5.28 15.99 10.80
CA THR A 290 3.97 16.23 11.39
C THR A 290 3.03 16.80 10.34
N PHE A 291 1.80 16.30 10.32
CA PHE A 291 0.73 16.72 9.41
C PHE A 291 -0.52 17.13 10.17
N ILE A 292 -1.26 18.06 9.59
CA ILE A 292 -2.66 18.30 9.96
C ILE A 292 -3.59 17.67 8.93
N THR A 293 -4.77 17.26 9.36
CA THR A 293 -5.80 16.71 8.49
C THR A 293 -6.82 17.79 8.10
N SER A 294 -7.53 17.58 7.01
CA SER A 294 -8.66 18.46 6.62
C SER A 294 -9.94 18.20 7.41
N ASN A 295 -9.94 17.25 8.34
CA ASN A 295 -11.12 16.93 9.14
C ASN A 295 -11.37 18.00 10.20
N ILE A 296 -12.64 18.36 10.39
CA ILE A 296 -13.06 19.21 11.48
C ILE A 296 -13.64 18.30 12.57
N PRO A 297 -12.95 18.16 13.73
CA PRO A 297 -13.41 17.30 14.83
C PRO A 297 -14.87 17.56 15.21
N GLY A 298 -15.58 16.50 15.56
CA GLY A 298 -17.00 16.58 15.94
C GLY A 298 -17.97 16.85 14.80
N THR A 299 -17.51 16.97 13.54
CA THR A 299 -18.37 17.30 12.39
C THR A 299 -18.15 16.35 11.20
N ARG A 300 -19.05 16.41 10.21
CA ARG A 300 -18.86 15.77 8.89
C ARG A 300 -18.24 16.73 7.87
N LEU A 301 -18.00 17.97 8.26
CA LEU A 301 -17.40 18.99 7.41
C LEU A 301 -15.87 18.86 7.37
N LYS A 302 -15.27 19.50 6.41
CA LYS A 302 -13.82 19.51 6.16
C LYS A 302 -13.40 20.86 5.65
N ILE A 303 -12.11 21.16 5.80
CA ILE A 303 -11.51 22.31 5.14
C ILE A 303 -10.86 21.92 3.81
N PRO A 304 -10.80 22.80 2.81
CA PRO A 304 -9.98 22.60 1.62
C PRO A 304 -8.49 22.71 1.97
N VAL A 305 -7.76 21.61 1.78
CA VAL A 305 -6.30 21.55 1.87
C VAL A 305 -5.76 21.11 0.52
N LEU A 306 -5.02 22.00 -0.14
CA LEU A 306 -4.47 21.81 -1.48
C LEU A 306 -2.98 21.46 -1.39
N ASP A 307 -2.49 20.68 -2.33
CA ASP A 307 -1.08 20.33 -2.50
C ASP A 307 -0.70 20.45 -3.97
N PHE A 308 0.33 21.22 -4.26
CA PHE A 308 0.78 21.52 -5.62
C PHE A 308 2.14 20.87 -5.97
N GLY A 309 2.80 20.21 -5.00
CA GLY A 309 4.15 19.69 -5.19
C GLY A 309 5.17 20.80 -5.48
N GLY A 310 6.34 20.43 -6.02
CA GLY A 310 7.45 21.35 -6.28
C GLY A 310 7.55 21.91 -7.70
N TRP A 311 6.55 21.72 -8.54
CA TRP A 311 6.66 21.95 -9.99
C TRP A 311 6.12 23.30 -10.48
N ARG A 312 5.54 24.12 -9.61
CA ARG A 312 4.92 25.40 -10.00
C ARG A 312 5.56 26.55 -9.26
N LYS A 313 5.64 27.70 -9.92
CA LYS A 313 6.03 28.95 -9.29
C LYS A 313 4.88 29.43 -8.37
N VAL A 314 5.21 30.15 -7.31
CA VAL A 314 4.23 30.69 -6.33
C VAL A 314 3.17 31.54 -7.03
N GLU A 315 3.55 32.34 -8.01
CA GLU A 315 2.66 33.21 -8.78
C GLU A 315 1.61 32.43 -9.56
N GLU A 316 1.99 31.32 -10.17
CA GLU A 316 1.07 30.43 -10.92
C GLU A 316 0.07 29.79 -9.97
N ILE A 317 0.57 29.31 -8.81
CA ILE A 317 -0.26 28.71 -7.77
C ILE A 317 -1.25 29.75 -7.23
N ALA A 318 -0.79 30.96 -6.91
CA ALA A 318 -1.64 32.04 -6.44
C ALA A 318 -2.72 32.42 -7.49
N GLY A 319 -2.39 32.43 -8.78
CA GLY A 319 -3.34 32.63 -9.86
C GLY A 319 -4.43 31.56 -9.94
N VAL A 320 -4.06 30.30 -9.80
CA VAL A 320 -5.02 29.17 -9.74
C VAL A 320 -5.90 29.27 -8.51
N ILE A 321 -5.31 29.55 -7.34
CA ILE A 321 -6.04 29.63 -6.08
C ILE A 321 -7.03 30.82 -6.11
N LYS A 322 -6.66 31.98 -6.64
CA LYS A 322 -7.58 33.15 -6.78
C LYS A 322 -8.82 32.79 -7.60
N LYS A 323 -8.69 32.07 -8.69
CA LYS A 323 -9.84 31.60 -9.48
C LYS A 323 -10.74 30.67 -8.68
N VAL A 324 -10.15 29.70 -7.99
CA VAL A 324 -10.90 28.74 -7.15
C VAL A 324 -11.51 29.44 -5.93
N GLN A 325 -10.80 30.38 -5.32
CA GLN A 325 -11.26 31.21 -4.21
C GLN A 325 -12.54 31.99 -4.56
N SER A 326 -12.55 32.69 -5.69
CA SER A 326 -13.70 33.40 -6.19
C SER A 326 -14.87 32.46 -6.54
N GLN A 327 -14.58 31.38 -7.26
CA GLN A 327 -15.61 30.44 -7.71
C GLN A 327 -16.31 29.71 -6.56
N TYR A 328 -15.59 29.39 -5.48
CA TYR A 328 -16.11 28.62 -4.36
C TYR A 328 -16.29 29.44 -3.09
N GLY A 329 -15.92 30.71 -3.08
CA GLY A 329 -16.02 31.62 -1.95
C GLY A 329 -15.26 31.08 -0.73
N LEU A 330 -13.97 30.86 -0.88
CA LEU A 330 -13.18 30.16 0.15
C LEU A 330 -12.78 31.03 1.34
N GLY A 331 -12.93 32.35 1.23
CA GLY A 331 -12.33 33.29 2.18
C GLY A 331 -10.83 33.33 2.03
N ASP A 332 -10.10 33.70 3.09
CA ASP A 332 -8.65 33.73 3.07
C ASP A 332 -8.06 32.35 2.78
N VAL A 333 -7.05 32.34 1.91
CA VAL A 333 -6.29 31.13 1.61
C VAL A 333 -4.82 31.35 1.94
N PHE A 334 -4.28 30.48 2.78
CA PHE A 334 -2.93 30.53 3.32
C PHE A 334 -2.04 29.58 2.50
N ILE A 335 -1.02 30.11 1.85
CA ILE A 335 -0.06 29.36 1.03
C ILE A 335 1.23 29.16 1.83
N PHE A 336 1.60 27.92 2.02
CA PHE A 336 2.81 27.49 2.70
C PHE A 336 3.79 26.84 1.73
N GLY A 337 5.08 26.97 2.00
CA GLY A 337 6.14 26.29 1.23
C GLY A 337 7.35 25.94 2.08
N ASP A 338 8.04 24.88 1.68
CA ASP A 338 9.27 24.41 2.35
C ASP A 338 10.51 24.50 1.44
N GLY A 339 10.40 25.26 0.36
CA GLY A 339 11.41 25.38 -0.69
C GLY A 339 11.25 24.37 -1.84
N ASN A 340 10.65 23.21 -1.56
CA ASN A 340 10.46 22.14 -2.55
C ASN A 340 9.00 21.85 -2.90
N ARG A 341 8.06 22.22 -2.03
CA ARG A 341 6.63 21.93 -2.18
C ARG A 341 5.79 23.10 -1.70
N PHE A 342 4.63 23.24 -2.29
CA PHE A 342 3.63 24.24 -1.89
C PHE A 342 2.34 23.55 -1.49
N SER A 343 1.80 24.00 -0.37
CA SER A 343 0.49 23.60 0.11
C SER A 343 -0.34 24.83 0.43
N ALA A 344 -1.64 24.72 0.33
CA ALA A 344 -2.53 25.83 0.71
C ALA A 344 -3.74 25.29 1.45
N LEU A 345 -4.25 26.10 2.39
CA LEU A 345 -5.48 25.76 3.10
C LEU A 345 -6.41 26.98 3.21
N SER A 346 -7.71 26.71 3.24
CA SER A 346 -8.73 27.68 3.60
C SER A 346 -9.45 27.19 4.83
N LEU A 347 -9.83 28.11 5.72
CA LEU A 347 -10.59 27.78 6.93
C LEU A 347 -12.05 27.42 6.66
N LYS A 348 -12.56 27.61 5.44
CA LYS A 348 -13.96 27.37 5.11
C LYS A 348 -14.37 25.92 5.32
N ALA A 349 -15.34 25.71 6.20
CA ALA A 349 -15.94 24.43 6.45
C ALA A 349 -16.94 24.06 5.34
N VAL A 350 -16.69 22.97 4.63
CA VAL A 350 -17.52 22.52 3.52
C VAL A 350 -17.69 21.00 3.52
N THR A 351 -18.68 20.50 2.79
CA THR A 351 -18.87 19.06 2.63
C THR A 351 -17.72 18.43 1.85
N ARG A 352 -17.47 17.14 2.07
CA ARG A 352 -16.46 16.35 1.33
C ARG A 352 -16.61 16.51 -0.19
N ARG A 353 -17.83 16.42 -0.72
CA ARG A 353 -18.08 16.56 -2.17
C ARG A 353 -17.66 17.95 -2.69
N ARG A 354 -17.81 18.98 -1.89
CA ARG A 354 -17.39 20.33 -2.28
C ARG A 354 -15.87 20.47 -2.21
N VAL A 355 -15.19 19.85 -1.21
CA VAL A 355 -13.73 19.76 -1.19
C VAL A 355 -13.21 19.06 -2.44
N GLU A 356 -13.79 17.93 -2.85
CA GLU A 356 -13.38 17.22 -4.07
C GLU A 356 -13.48 18.10 -5.34
N LYS A 357 -14.53 18.92 -5.46
CA LYS A 357 -14.67 19.87 -6.57
C LYS A 357 -13.63 20.98 -6.53
N ILE A 358 -13.34 21.52 -5.35
CA ILE A 358 -12.30 22.54 -5.14
C ILE A 358 -10.93 22.00 -5.51
N LEU A 359 -10.58 20.82 -5.02
CA LEU A 359 -9.31 20.16 -5.31
C LEU A 359 -9.14 19.85 -6.80
N PHE A 360 -10.21 19.43 -7.46
CA PHE A 360 -10.22 19.19 -8.91
C PHE A 360 -9.98 20.48 -9.69
N ALA A 361 -10.72 21.54 -9.38
CA ALA A 361 -10.61 22.84 -10.04
C ALA A 361 -9.21 23.47 -9.85
N ALA A 362 -8.59 23.25 -8.69
CA ALA A 362 -7.24 23.71 -8.40
C ALA A 362 -6.14 22.83 -9.03
N GLY A 363 -6.46 21.67 -9.58
CA GLY A 363 -5.47 20.70 -10.01
C GLY A 363 -4.59 20.17 -8.86
N SER A 364 -5.16 20.07 -7.66
CA SER A 364 -4.45 19.68 -6.45
C SER A 364 -4.12 18.21 -6.43
N MET A 365 -2.91 17.86 -5.98
CA MET A 365 -2.46 16.48 -5.79
C MET A 365 -3.24 15.76 -4.69
N ASN A 366 -3.84 16.50 -3.76
CA ASN A 366 -4.68 15.97 -2.69
C ASN A 366 -6.05 15.43 -3.16
N LEU A 367 -6.48 15.67 -4.41
CA LEU A 367 -7.77 15.19 -4.91
C LEU A 367 -7.94 13.69 -4.74
N ASN A 368 -6.91 12.95 -5.05
CA ASN A 368 -6.96 11.50 -4.96
C ASN A 368 -7.00 11.00 -3.50
N ALA A 369 -6.28 11.67 -2.60
CA ALA A 369 -6.35 11.40 -1.17
C ALA A 369 -7.78 11.66 -0.64
N CYS A 370 -8.38 12.79 -1.02
CA CYS A 370 -9.75 13.12 -0.66
C CYS A 370 -10.77 12.09 -1.16
N LYS A 371 -10.67 11.66 -2.43
CA LYS A 371 -11.55 10.62 -2.99
C LYS A 371 -11.41 9.27 -2.30
N LYS A 372 -10.18 8.88 -1.97
CA LYS A 372 -9.88 7.55 -1.42
C LYS A 372 -10.13 7.49 0.09
N TYR A 373 -9.68 8.50 0.84
CA TYR A 373 -9.67 8.49 2.30
C TYR A 373 -10.73 9.38 2.94
N GLY A 374 -11.38 10.21 2.14
CA GLY A 374 -12.36 11.16 2.62
C GLY A 374 -11.74 12.37 3.30
N CYS A 375 -10.43 12.52 3.36
CA CYS A 375 -9.69 13.66 3.91
C CYS A 375 -8.42 13.94 3.13
N THR A 376 -7.81 15.08 3.40
CA THR A 376 -6.51 15.50 2.86
C THR A 376 -5.57 15.87 3.99
N PHE A 377 -4.28 16.01 3.68
CA PHE A 377 -3.23 16.25 4.65
C PHE A 377 -2.34 17.38 4.19
N MET A 378 -1.85 18.17 5.15
CA MET A 378 -0.82 19.17 4.94
C MET A 378 0.30 18.97 5.95
N ARG A 379 1.54 18.96 5.49
CA ARG A 379 2.71 18.92 6.36
C ARG A 379 2.86 20.27 7.07
N VAL A 380 3.13 20.21 8.36
CA VAL A 380 3.27 21.41 9.23
C VAL A 380 4.56 21.39 10.04
N GLY A 381 5.28 20.27 10.07
CA GLY A 381 6.56 20.15 10.77
C GLY A 381 7.74 19.97 9.83
N LYS A 382 8.94 20.18 10.34
CA LYS A 382 10.18 19.79 9.66
C LYS A 382 10.23 18.28 9.47
N SER A 383 10.85 17.82 8.38
CA SER A 383 11.14 16.41 8.20
C SER A 383 12.54 16.11 8.72
N VAL A 384 12.63 15.13 9.63
CA VAL A 384 13.90 14.75 10.26
C VAL A 384 14.20 13.30 9.89
N GLY A 385 15.38 13.06 9.33
CA GLY A 385 15.86 11.71 9.01
C GLY A 385 16.21 10.91 10.27
N MET A 386 16.28 9.59 10.17
CA MET A 386 16.70 8.69 11.27
C MET A 386 18.10 9.02 11.82
N ASN A 387 18.91 9.74 11.06
CA ASN A 387 20.22 10.24 11.47
C ASN A 387 20.17 11.60 12.21
N GLY A 388 18.96 12.13 12.50
CA GLY A 388 18.76 13.42 13.13
C GLY A 388 18.97 14.63 12.21
N LYS A 389 19.37 14.45 10.95
CA LYS A 389 19.51 15.55 9.99
C LYS A 389 18.15 15.99 9.46
N VAL A 390 17.96 17.28 9.28
CA VAL A 390 16.77 17.87 8.70
C VAL A 390 16.78 17.61 7.19
N ALA A 391 15.83 16.82 6.70
CA ALA A 391 15.66 16.51 5.28
C ALA A 391 14.81 17.55 4.54
N CYS A 392 13.76 18.07 5.20
CA CYS A 392 12.95 19.17 4.68
C CYS A 392 12.69 20.17 5.80
N ARG A 393 12.79 21.45 5.46
CA ARG A 393 12.46 22.53 6.39
C ARG A 393 10.99 22.50 6.77
N GLU A 394 10.66 23.11 7.88
CA GLU A 394 9.29 23.38 8.25
C GLU A 394 8.64 24.27 7.17
N PRO A 395 7.38 23.98 6.76
CA PRO A 395 6.68 24.85 5.83
C PRO A 395 6.44 26.22 6.44
N GLU A 396 6.88 27.27 5.75
CA GLU A 396 6.68 28.66 6.15
C GLU A 396 5.50 29.26 5.40
N LEU A 397 4.79 30.18 6.02
CA LEU A 397 3.74 30.95 5.36
C LEU A 397 4.40 31.87 4.32
N ILE A 398 4.10 31.62 3.04
CA ILE A 398 4.64 32.43 1.94
C ILE A 398 3.73 33.56 1.55
N ARG A 399 2.40 33.30 1.56
CA ARG A 399 1.42 34.27 1.07
C ARG A 399 0.03 34.01 1.65
N VAL A 400 -0.68 35.10 1.91
CA VAL A 400 -2.12 35.06 2.18
C VAL A 400 -2.83 35.68 0.98
N LEU A 401 -3.85 34.99 0.48
CA LEU A 401 -4.77 35.51 -0.51
C LEU A 401 -6.05 35.88 0.22
N GLU A 402 -6.19 37.17 0.51
CA GLU A 402 -7.34 37.71 1.27
C GLU A 402 -8.62 37.65 0.45
N SER A 403 -9.72 37.37 1.09
CA SER A 403 -11.07 37.39 0.54
C SER A 403 -12.10 37.26 1.66
N ASP A 404 -13.28 37.82 1.49
CA ASP A 404 -14.34 37.68 2.48
C ASP A 404 -14.77 36.24 2.67
N LEU A 405 -14.62 35.70 3.88
CA LEU A 405 -15.12 34.38 4.22
C LEU A 405 -16.64 34.43 4.45
N ARG A 406 -17.38 33.66 3.65
CA ARG A 406 -18.82 33.49 3.82
C ARG A 406 -19.16 32.11 4.34
N GLY A 407 -19.95 32.02 5.42
CA GLY A 407 -20.38 30.78 6.04
C GLY A 407 -19.47 30.32 7.19
N GLN A 408 -19.47 29.02 7.48
CA GLN A 408 -18.79 28.48 8.65
C GLN A 408 -17.29 28.27 8.41
N ALA A 409 -16.48 28.54 9.43
CA ALA A 409 -15.06 28.27 9.48
C ALA A 409 -14.71 27.16 10.51
N SER A 410 -13.61 26.50 10.30
CA SER A 410 -13.10 25.51 11.26
C SER A 410 -12.35 26.18 12.42
N ARG A 411 -12.90 26.10 13.62
CA ARG A 411 -12.25 26.61 14.84
C ARG A 411 -10.89 25.94 15.11
N PRO A 412 -10.74 24.61 15.07
CA PRO A 412 -9.44 23.97 15.37
C PRO A 412 -8.32 24.40 14.43
N HIS A 413 -8.64 24.59 13.13
CA HIS A 413 -7.63 25.04 12.16
C HIS A 413 -7.32 26.53 12.30
N PHE A 414 -8.29 27.33 12.70
CA PHE A 414 -8.09 28.74 13.04
C PHE A 414 -7.14 28.87 14.23
N GLU A 415 -7.38 28.13 15.32
CA GLU A 415 -6.52 28.13 16.50
C GLU A 415 -5.11 27.66 16.18
N PHE A 416 -4.98 26.65 15.30
CA PHE A 416 -3.69 26.16 14.83
C PHE A 416 -2.92 27.25 14.05
N LEU A 417 -3.55 27.91 13.07
CA LEU A 417 -2.90 29.01 12.33
C LEU A 417 -2.51 30.18 13.25
N SER A 418 -3.37 30.52 14.19
CA SER A 418 -3.09 31.57 15.19
C SER A 418 -1.88 31.19 16.06
N SER A 419 -1.72 29.91 16.43
CA SER A 419 -0.56 29.43 17.18
C SER A 419 0.76 29.52 16.39
N LEU A 420 0.70 29.54 15.06
CA LEU A 420 1.83 29.78 14.17
C LEU A 420 2.11 31.29 13.95
N GLY A 421 1.40 32.18 14.65
CA GLY A 421 1.54 33.62 14.50
C GLY A 421 0.86 34.20 13.24
N VAL A 422 0.04 33.40 12.55
CA VAL A 422 -0.69 33.83 11.36
C VAL A 422 -1.88 34.69 11.77
N LYS A 423 -1.92 35.94 11.30
CA LYS A 423 -3.08 36.81 11.51
C LYS A 423 -4.23 36.35 10.62
N VAL A 424 -5.34 35.97 11.21
CA VAL A 424 -6.56 35.56 10.53
C VAL A 424 -7.68 36.54 10.87
N SER A 425 -8.30 37.11 9.87
CA SER A 425 -9.44 38.00 10.03
C SER A 425 -10.67 37.19 10.46
N GLY A 426 -11.00 37.22 11.75
CA GLY A 426 -12.05 36.37 12.34
C GLY A 426 -13.29 37.11 12.87
N GLU A 427 -13.40 38.42 12.70
CA GLU A 427 -14.41 39.26 13.41
C GLU A 427 -15.89 39.00 13.02
N LYS A 428 -16.17 38.24 11.96
CA LYS A 428 -17.53 37.96 11.46
C LYS A 428 -17.80 36.51 11.07
N VAL A 429 -17.10 35.56 11.64
CA VAL A 429 -17.14 34.16 11.19
C VAL A 429 -17.84 33.28 12.21
N GLU A 430 -18.83 32.51 11.77
CA GLU A 430 -19.37 31.42 12.56
C GLU A 430 -18.40 30.24 12.59
N PHE A 431 -17.99 29.83 13.77
CA PHE A 431 -17.07 28.67 13.91
C PHE A 431 -17.85 27.38 14.11
N CYS A 432 -17.38 26.30 13.44
CA CYS A 432 -17.80 24.92 13.67
C CYS A 432 -16.66 24.09 14.22
N GLY A 433 -17.02 23.02 14.92
CA GLY A 433 -16.11 22.14 15.65
C GLY A 433 -16.20 22.37 17.15
N ALA A 434 -16.17 21.28 17.93
CA ALA A 434 -16.33 21.36 19.37
C ALA A 434 -15.11 22.02 20.05
N GLY A 435 -15.38 22.95 20.98
CA GLY A 435 -14.36 23.81 21.60
C GLY A 435 -13.36 23.14 22.54
N ARG A 436 -13.34 21.80 22.64
CA ARG A 436 -12.37 21.03 23.44
C ARG A 436 -11.62 19.97 22.62
N GLU A 437 -12.02 19.70 21.38
CA GLU A 437 -11.33 18.76 20.53
C GLU A 437 -10.19 19.47 19.79
N ARG A 438 -8.95 19.14 20.14
CA ARG A 438 -7.76 19.66 19.47
C ARG A 438 -7.66 19.11 18.05
N LEU A 439 -7.05 19.86 17.17
CA LEU A 439 -6.72 19.41 15.83
C LEU A 439 -5.86 18.13 15.91
N GLU A 440 -6.27 17.11 15.19
CA GLU A 440 -5.53 15.85 15.15
C GLU A 440 -4.21 16.05 14.39
N LEU A 441 -3.09 15.96 15.11
CA LEU A 441 -1.76 15.97 14.52
C LEU A 441 -1.37 14.53 14.20
N VAL A 442 -1.07 14.27 12.95
CA VAL A 442 -0.62 12.97 12.48
C VAL A 442 0.90 13.00 12.29
N HIS A 443 1.61 12.18 13.05
CA HIS A 443 3.04 11.97 12.85
C HIS A 443 3.23 10.82 11.85
N ALA A 444 3.88 11.11 10.74
CA ALA A 444 4.10 10.14 9.69
C ALA A 444 5.56 10.12 9.23
N VAL A 445 5.99 8.97 8.71
CA VAL A 445 7.26 8.82 8.02
C VAL A 445 7.06 9.20 6.57
N ILE A 446 7.92 10.10 6.08
CA ILE A 446 8.03 10.43 4.66
C ILE A 446 9.30 9.74 4.18
N GLU A 447 9.17 8.91 3.17
CA GLU A 447 10.30 8.31 2.45
C GLU A 447 10.58 9.03 1.15
#